data_78a96998aef05a882e3635215b73b384
#
_entry.id   78a96998aef05a882e3635215b73b384
#
_cell.length_a   1.000
_cell.length_b   1.000
_cell.length_c   1.000
_cell.angle_alpha   90.00
_cell.angle_beta   90.00
_cell.angle_gamma   90.00
#
_symmetry.space_group_name_H-M   'P 1'
#
loop_
_entity.id
_entity.type
_entity.pdbx_description
1 polymer ?
#
loop_
_entity_poly.entity_id
_entity_poly.type
_entity_poly.pdbx_seq_one_letter_code
_entity_poly.pdbx_strand_id
1 'polypeptide(L)'
;KAILSWRAILQWLGGIGIIVMAITLMPIMNIGGMQLLKISSGDSSEKILPKTKQISLRLVIIYFSLTLLCAFFYKVCGMNFFDSLTHSMTTIATGGFSNYNQSIGFFESAKIEYVSIVFIILGSIPFISYIKFLSGNKKIIFKDEQIKLFFKLVFFSILILFIYLAIVNKSVFEIQLRSIIFNVVSILTGTGYVTKEFDQWGNFPLIFFLLLMFIGGCAGSTTCGIKVFRVHMLYFFLKNRSEEHTSELQSPPIIS
;
A
#
# COMPACT_ATOMS: atom_id res chain seq x y z
N LYS A 1 -0.07 -23.70 16.85
CA LYS A 1 -0.22 -23.59 15.38
C LYS A 1 -1.66 -23.21 15.00
N ALA A 2 -2.71 -23.86 15.49
CA ALA A 2 -4.11 -23.59 15.12
C ALA A 2 -4.50 -22.11 15.34
N ILE A 3 -4.19 -21.51 16.49
CA ILE A 3 -4.50 -20.10 16.77
C ILE A 3 -3.74 -19.17 15.82
N LEU A 4 -2.48 -19.47 15.50
CA LEU A 4 -1.67 -18.67 14.57
C LEU A 4 -2.24 -18.72 13.15
N SER A 5 -2.65 -19.93 12.68
CA SER A 5 -3.36 -20.06 11.40
C SER A 5 -4.67 -19.28 11.39
N TRP A 6 -5.45 -19.37 12.46
CA TRP A 6 -6.71 -18.65 12.58
C TRP A 6 -6.53 -17.13 12.48
N ARG A 7 -5.54 -16.58 13.18
CA ARG A 7 -5.20 -15.15 13.09
C ARG A 7 -4.81 -14.73 11.67
N ALA A 8 -3.96 -15.53 11.00
CA ALA A 8 -3.55 -15.27 9.62
C ALA A 8 -4.73 -15.32 8.63
N ILE A 9 -5.61 -16.30 8.77
CA ILE A 9 -6.82 -16.44 7.93
C ILE A 9 -7.77 -15.27 8.15
N LEU A 10 -8.03 -14.87 9.39
CA LEU A 10 -8.90 -13.72 9.69
C LEU A 10 -8.36 -12.42 9.05
N GLN A 11 -7.05 -12.20 9.16
CA GLN A 11 -6.42 -11.03 8.57
C GLN A 11 -6.48 -11.08 7.04
N TRP A 12 -6.25 -12.25 6.45
CA TRP A 12 -6.32 -12.48 5.01
C TRP A 12 -7.73 -12.28 4.45
N LEU A 13 -8.75 -12.83 5.11
CA LEU A 13 -10.15 -12.61 4.76
C LEU A 13 -10.58 -11.14 4.93
N GLY A 14 -10.07 -10.46 5.98
CA GLY A 14 -10.30 -9.03 6.18
C GLY A 14 -9.76 -8.19 5.02
N GLY A 15 -8.56 -8.49 4.54
CA GLY A 15 -7.94 -7.79 3.41
C GLY A 15 -8.79 -7.88 2.14
N ILE A 16 -9.20 -9.08 1.74
CA ILE A 16 -10.04 -9.27 0.55
C ILE A 16 -11.46 -8.74 0.74
N GLY A 17 -12.02 -8.89 1.95
CA GLY A 17 -13.36 -8.42 2.28
C GLY A 17 -13.52 -6.93 2.06
N ILE A 18 -12.56 -6.12 2.51
CA ILE A 18 -12.57 -4.65 2.31
C ILE A 18 -12.51 -4.29 0.83
N ILE A 19 -11.67 -4.97 0.03
CA ILE A 19 -11.54 -4.69 -1.41
C ILE A 19 -12.84 -5.02 -2.14
N VAL A 20 -13.40 -6.21 -1.90
CA VAL A 20 -14.65 -6.63 -2.54
C VAL A 20 -15.80 -5.73 -2.10
N MET A 21 -15.91 -5.41 -0.81
CA MET A 21 -16.92 -4.52 -0.27
C MET A 21 -16.83 -3.12 -0.88
N ALA A 22 -15.64 -2.54 -0.97
CA ALA A 22 -15.44 -1.22 -1.57
C ALA A 22 -15.90 -1.20 -3.04
N ILE A 23 -15.62 -2.23 -3.81
CA ILE A 23 -15.97 -2.28 -5.23
C ILE A 23 -17.45 -2.57 -5.45
N THR A 24 -18.07 -3.37 -4.58
CA THR A 24 -19.48 -3.75 -4.74
C THR A 24 -20.44 -2.72 -4.15
N LEU A 25 -20.15 -2.14 -2.97
CA LEU A 25 -21.06 -1.25 -2.27
C LEU A 25 -20.92 0.22 -2.69
N MET A 26 -19.71 0.71 -2.95
CA MET A 26 -19.52 2.12 -3.33
C MET A 26 -20.34 2.55 -4.56
N PRO A 27 -20.47 1.75 -5.64
CA PRO A 27 -21.32 2.12 -6.77
C PRO A 27 -22.80 2.22 -6.40
N ILE A 28 -23.26 1.38 -5.45
CA ILE A 28 -24.67 1.32 -5.02
C ILE A 28 -25.02 2.53 -4.14
N MET A 29 -24.10 2.94 -3.28
CA MET A 29 -24.36 4.01 -2.30
C MET A 29 -24.21 5.42 -2.87
N ASN A 30 -23.79 5.61 -4.12
CA ASN A 30 -23.57 6.93 -4.76
C ASN A 30 -22.75 7.92 -3.90
N ILE A 31 -21.93 7.44 -2.99
CA ILE A 31 -21.11 8.27 -2.11
C ILE A 31 -20.00 8.94 -2.92
N GLY A 32 -19.91 10.26 -2.77
CA GLY A 32 -19.09 11.16 -3.56
C GLY A 32 -17.63 10.73 -3.70
N GLY A 33 -17.09 10.97 -4.89
CA GLY A 33 -15.74 10.61 -5.34
C GLY A 33 -15.73 9.56 -6.46
N MET A 34 -16.75 8.69 -6.55
CA MET A 34 -16.89 7.72 -7.63
C MET A 34 -17.49 8.32 -8.90
N GLN A 35 -18.08 9.51 -8.83
CA GLN A 35 -18.47 10.26 -10.03
C GLN A 35 -17.29 10.53 -10.94
N LEU A 36 -16.09 10.77 -10.38
CA LEU A 36 -14.86 10.95 -11.14
C LEU A 36 -14.40 9.66 -11.84
N LEU A 37 -14.68 8.48 -11.27
CA LEU A 37 -14.43 7.19 -11.93
C LEU A 37 -15.50 6.86 -12.98
N LYS A 38 -16.75 7.30 -12.80
CA LYS A 38 -17.82 7.17 -13.80
C LYS A 38 -17.58 8.08 -15.01
N ILE A 39 -17.08 9.29 -14.82
CA ILE A 39 -16.74 10.22 -15.91
C ILE A 39 -15.61 9.66 -16.78
N SER A 40 -14.68 8.89 -16.21
CA SER A 40 -13.58 8.28 -16.98
C SER A 40 -13.98 6.99 -17.71
N SER A 41 -15.12 6.37 -17.39
CA SER A 41 -15.52 5.07 -17.98
C SER A 41 -16.74 5.09 -18.91
N GLY A 42 -17.45 6.21 -19.07
CA GLY A 42 -18.48 6.41 -20.11
C GLY A 42 -19.66 5.41 -20.15
N ASP A 43 -19.89 4.62 -19.11
CA ASP A 43 -20.85 3.51 -19.12
C ASP A 43 -22.13 3.81 -18.32
N SER A 44 -23.28 3.66 -18.97
CA SER A 44 -24.63 3.80 -18.44
C SER A 44 -24.99 2.74 -17.38
N SER A 45 -25.77 3.16 -16.40
CA SER A 45 -26.04 2.49 -15.13
C SER A 45 -26.78 1.13 -15.16
N GLU A 46 -27.31 0.68 -16.28
CA GLU A 46 -28.13 -0.55 -16.33
C GLU A 46 -27.37 -1.88 -16.45
N LYS A 47 -26.06 -1.88 -16.69
CA LYS A 47 -25.25 -3.10 -16.82
C LYS A 47 -24.28 -3.33 -15.65
N ILE A 48 -24.51 -2.72 -14.48
CA ILE A 48 -23.52 -2.69 -13.39
C ILE A 48 -23.47 -4.01 -12.60
N LEU A 49 -24.58 -4.65 -12.30
CA LEU A 49 -24.64 -5.82 -11.43
C LEU A 49 -23.92 -7.08 -11.95
N PRO A 50 -24.09 -7.52 -13.21
CA PRO A 50 -23.35 -8.68 -13.72
C PRO A 50 -21.84 -8.40 -13.88
N LYS A 51 -21.46 -7.15 -14.21
CA LYS A 51 -20.06 -6.74 -14.31
C LYS A 51 -19.36 -6.73 -12.93
N THR A 52 -20.04 -6.28 -11.86
CA THR A 52 -19.46 -6.26 -10.50
C THR A 52 -19.14 -7.65 -9.99
N LYS A 53 -20.02 -8.66 -10.20
CA LYS A 53 -19.75 -10.05 -9.81
C LYS A 53 -18.51 -10.61 -10.52
N GLN A 54 -18.36 -10.35 -11.82
CA GLN A 54 -17.19 -10.80 -12.58
C GLN A 54 -15.90 -10.11 -12.12
N ILE A 55 -15.96 -8.81 -11.82
CA ILE A 55 -14.82 -8.04 -11.31
C ILE A 55 -14.41 -8.59 -9.93
N SER A 56 -15.37 -8.80 -9.02
CA SER A 56 -15.12 -9.35 -7.70
C SER A 56 -14.46 -10.73 -7.76
N LEU A 57 -14.95 -11.62 -8.63
CA LEU A 57 -14.35 -12.95 -8.80
C LEU A 57 -12.90 -12.85 -9.32
N ARG A 58 -12.63 -12.01 -10.30
CA ARG A 58 -11.27 -11.78 -10.80
C ARG A 58 -10.34 -11.24 -9.73
N LEU A 59 -10.82 -10.34 -8.86
CA LEU A 59 -10.06 -9.81 -7.73
C LEU A 59 -9.70 -10.91 -6.73
N VAL A 60 -10.66 -11.78 -6.38
CA VAL A 60 -10.42 -12.93 -5.51
C VAL A 60 -9.34 -13.84 -6.10
N ILE A 61 -9.42 -14.14 -7.39
CA ILE A 61 -8.43 -14.99 -8.08
C ILE A 61 -7.05 -14.34 -8.04
N ILE A 62 -6.93 -13.03 -8.33
CA ILE A 62 -5.65 -12.31 -8.31
C ILE A 62 -5.08 -12.31 -6.90
N TYR A 63 -5.89 -12.01 -5.89
CA TYR A 63 -5.48 -11.99 -4.49
C TYR A 63 -4.97 -13.36 -4.02
N PHE A 64 -5.70 -14.42 -4.35
CA PHE A 64 -5.31 -15.78 -4.05
C PHE A 64 -4.02 -16.19 -4.77
N SER A 65 -3.90 -15.86 -6.06
CA SER A 65 -2.69 -16.13 -6.86
C SER A 65 -1.46 -15.42 -6.31
N LEU A 66 -1.59 -14.14 -5.90
CA LEU A 66 -0.50 -13.40 -5.26
C LEU A 66 -0.11 -14.02 -3.92
N THR A 67 -1.08 -14.51 -3.13
CA THR A 67 -0.81 -15.20 -1.86
C THR A 67 -0.04 -16.49 -2.07
N LEU A 68 -0.44 -17.33 -3.04
CA LEU A 68 0.27 -18.56 -3.37
C LEU A 68 1.68 -18.29 -3.88
N LEU A 69 1.83 -17.28 -4.74
CA LEU A 69 3.14 -16.87 -5.26
C LEU A 69 4.04 -16.40 -4.11
N CYS A 70 3.54 -15.59 -3.20
CA CYS A 70 4.26 -15.15 -2.01
C CYS A 70 4.69 -16.33 -1.13
N ALA A 71 3.77 -17.29 -0.87
CA ALA A 71 4.07 -18.50 -0.09
C ALA A 71 5.18 -19.34 -0.75
N PHE A 72 5.12 -19.47 -2.08
CA PHE A 72 6.16 -20.16 -2.84
C PHE A 72 7.53 -19.51 -2.67
N PHE A 73 7.63 -18.18 -2.84
CA PHE A 73 8.90 -17.48 -2.66
C PHE A 73 9.41 -17.54 -1.22
N TYR A 74 8.56 -17.41 -0.22
CA TYR A 74 8.96 -17.59 1.17
C TYR A 74 9.50 -18.99 1.43
N LYS A 75 8.87 -20.02 0.87
CA LYS A 75 9.34 -21.40 0.98
C LYS A 75 10.71 -21.60 0.33
N VAL A 76 10.91 -21.05 -0.87
CA VAL A 76 12.21 -21.09 -1.58
C VAL A 76 13.31 -20.34 -0.80
N CYS A 77 12.95 -19.25 -0.11
CA CYS A 77 13.89 -18.49 0.71
C CYS A 77 14.23 -19.14 2.06
N GLY A 78 13.65 -20.31 2.39
CA GLY A 78 14.02 -21.11 3.56
C GLY A 78 13.00 -21.12 4.70
N MET A 79 11.84 -20.48 4.57
CA MET A 79 10.76 -20.64 5.55
C MET A 79 10.22 -22.08 5.53
N ASN A 80 9.78 -22.58 6.69
CA ASN A 80 9.02 -23.83 6.71
C ASN A 80 7.64 -23.64 6.05
N PHE A 81 6.96 -24.72 5.69
CA PHE A 81 5.68 -24.67 4.98
C PHE A 81 4.60 -23.90 5.75
N PHE A 82 4.53 -24.11 7.05
CA PHE A 82 3.54 -23.44 7.91
C PHE A 82 3.77 -21.92 7.96
N ASP A 83 5.01 -21.50 8.18
CA ASP A 83 5.36 -20.09 8.25
C ASP A 83 5.23 -19.41 6.87
N SER A 84 5.62 -20.09 5.79
CA SER A 84 5.47 -19.51 4.44
C SER A 84 4.01 -19.25 4.09
N LEU A 85 3.08 -20.15 4.48
CA LEU A 85 1.66 -19.97 4.23
C LEU A 85 1.04 -18.87 5.10
N THR A 86 1.30 -18.88 6.40
CA THR A 86 0.73 -17.88 7.33
C THR A 86 1.27 -16.48 7.06
N HIS A 87 2.59 -16.33 6.85
CA HIS A 87 3.16 -15.02 6.54
C HIS A 87 2.77 -14.51 5.14
N SER A 88 2.58 -15.39 4.13
CA SER A 88 2.08 -14.93 2.83
C SER A 88 0.67 -14.35 2.90
N MET A 89 -0.22 -14.96 3.69
CA MET A 89 -1.57 -14.45 3.93
C MET A 89 -1.52 -13.06 4.56
N THR A 90 -0.70 -12.88 5.60
CA THR A 90 -0.60 -11.61 6.31
C THR A 90 0.20 -10.54 5.55
N THR A 91 1.12 -10.94 4.66
CA THR A 91 1.87 -10.03 3.78
C THR A 91 0.97 -9.43 2.70
N ILE A 92 0.21 -10.27 1.97
CA ILE A 92 -0.68 -9.79 0.89
C ILE A 92 -1.87 -9.01 1.45
N ALA A 93 -2.36 -9.38 2.64
CA ALA A 93 -3.36 -8.60 3.36
C ALA A 93 -2.80 -7.28 3.93
N THR A 94 -1.48 -7.05 3.84
CA THR A 94 -0.77 -5.93 4.48
C THR A 94 -1.15 -5.77 5.96
N GLY A 95 -1.22 -6.90 6.67
CA GLY A 95 -1.70 -6.93 8.04
C GLY A 95 -0.62 -7.14 9.11
N GLY A 96 0.50 -7.79 8.77
CA GLY A 96 1.71 -7.87 9.57
C GLY A 96 1.69 -8.81 10.77
N PHE A 97 0.70 -9.70 10.88
CA PHE A 97 0.76 -10.74 11.90
C PHE A 97 1.87 -11.73 11.60
N SER A 98 2.70 -11.98 12.59
CA SER A 98 3.77 -12.98 12.55
C SER A 98 3.52 -14.10 13.56
N ASN A 99 4.13 -15.25 13.29
CA ASN A 99 4.18 -16.39 14.20
C ASN A 99 5.21 -16.20 15.33
N TYR A 100 6.07 -15.18 15.21
CA TYR A 100 7.20 -14.91 16.10
C TYR A 100 7.13 -13.48 16.66
N ASN A 101 7.58 -13.30 17.89
CA ASN A 101 7.60 -11.98 18.55
C ASN A 101 8.53 -10.98 17.84
N GLN A 102 9.61 -11.47 17.25
CA GLN A 102 10.57 -10.66 16.48
C GLN A 102 10.09 -10.38 15.04
N SER A 103 8.85 -10.72 14.70
CA SER A 103 8.25 -10.53 13.37
C SER A 103 9.10 -11.20 12.26
N ILE A 104 9.30 -10.54 11.12
CA ILE A 104 10.14 -11.04 10.02
C ILE A 104 11.63 -11.07 10.43
N GLY A 105 12.03 -10.25 11.39
CA GLY A 105 13.40 -10.25 11.93
C GLY A 105 13.85 -11.60 12.49
N PHE A 106 12.91 -12.45 12.95
CA PHE A 106 13.21 -13.80 13.43
C PHE A 106 13.98 -14.67 12.44
N PHE A 107 13.73 -14.49 11.13
CA PHE A 107 14.33 -15.34 10.10
C PHE A 107 15.78 -14.95 9.75
N GLU A 108 16.25 -13.78 10.18
CA GLU A 108 17.61 -13.26 9.95
C GLU A 108 18.09 -13.40 8.49
N SER A 109 17.16 -13.38 7.53
CA SER A 109 17.44 -13.66 6.11
C SER A 109 17.13 -12.46 5.23
N ALA A 110 18.16 -11.91 4.58
CA ALA A 110 18.02 -10.84 3.61
C ALA A 110 17.06 -11.20 2.46
N LYS A 111 17.05 -12.46 2.03
CA LYS A 111 16.16 -12.93 0.95
C LYS A 111 14.70 -12.82 1.34
N ILE A 112 14.37 -13.22 2.57
CA ILE A 112 12.99 -13.14 3.10
C ILE A 112 12.55 -11.69 3.23
N GLU A 113 13.42 -10.79 3.69
CA GLU A 113 13.14 -9.36 3.79
C GLU A 113 12.82 -8.76 2.41
N TYR A 114 13.64 -9.02 1.38
CA TYR A 114 13.39 -8.53 0.02
C TYR A 114 12.10 -9.08 -0.59
N VAL A 115 11.82 -10.36 -0.40
CA VAL A 115 10.55 -10.97 -0.83
C VAL A 115 9.38 -10.28 -0.14
N SER A 116 9.46 -10.06 1.17
CA SER A 116 8.43 -9.35 1.93
C SER A 116 8.18 -7.94 1.37
N ILE A 117 9.25 -7.15 1.13
CA ILE A 117 9.15 -5.80 0.56
C ILE A 117 8.38 -5.84 -0.76
N VAL A 118 8.77 -6.73 -1.68
CA VAL A 118 8.14 -6.84 -2.99
C VAL A 118 6.65 -7.17 -2.87
N PHE A 119 6.29 -8.15 -2.04
CA PHE A 119 4.90 -8.56 -1.91
C PHE A 119 4.04 -7.59 -1.10
N ILE A 120 4.60 -6.86 -0.13
CA ILE A 120 3.92 -5.74 0.54
C ILE A 120 3.61 -4.64 -0.48
N ILE A 121 4.56 -4.27 -1.34
CA ILE A 121 4.34 -3.28 -2.40
C ILE A 121 3.26 -3.77 -3.38
N LEU A 122 3.29 -5.04 -3.80
CA LEU A 122 2.27 -5.61 -4.67
C LEU A 122 0.88 -5.57 -4.02
N GLY A 123 0.75 -5.85 -2.72
CA GLY A 123 -0.49 -5.70 -1.96
C GLY A 123 -0.97 -4.24 -1.84
N SER A 124 -0.05 -3.28 -1.99
CA SER A 124 -0.31 -1.83 -1.85
C SER A 124 -0.75 -1.15 -3.15
N ILE A 125 -0.64 -1.84 -4.29
CA ILE A 125 -1.11 -1.37 -5.60
C ILE A 125 -2.62 -1.64 -5.74
N PRO A 126 -3.39 -0.77 -6.45
CA PRO A 126 -4.82 -0.99 -6.67
C PRO A 126 -5.08 -2.32 -7.36
N PHE A 127 -5.93 -3.17 -6.79
CA PHE A 127 -6.24 -4.49 -7.38
C PHE A 127 -6.93 -4.39 -8.74
N ILE A 128 -7.67 -3.31 -9.00
CA ILE A 128 -8.26 -3.03 -10.33
C ILE A 128 -7.16 -2.86 -11.40
N SER A 129 -6.00 -2.33 -11.04
CA SER A 129 -4.88 -2.16 -11.99
C SER A 129 -4.33 -3.49 -12.46
N TYR A 130 -4.38 -4.55 -11.64
CA TYR A 130 -4.02 -5.91 -12.06
C TYR A 130 -5.01 -6.47 -13.08
N ILE A 131 -6.32 -6.25 -12.90
CA ILE A 131 -7.34 -6.68 -13.88
C ILE A 131 -7.08 -6.02 -15.23
N LYS A 132 -6.84 -4.71 -15.23
CA LYS A 132 -6.55 -3.96 -16.46
C LYS A 132 -5.25 -4.40 -17.12
N PHE A 133 -4.23 -4.71 -16.32
CA PHE A 133 -2.96 -5.25 -16.80
C PHE A 133 -3.14 -6.60 -17.50
N LEU A 134 -3.87 -7.53 -16.87
CA LEU A 134 -4.20 -8.85 -17.44
C LEU A 134 -5.10 -8.74 -18.68
N SER A 135 -5.91 -7.69 -18.80
CA SER A 135 -6.75 -7.42 -19.97
C SER A 135 -5.99 -6.78 -21.15
N GLY A 136 -4.65 -6.73 -21.09
CA GLY A 136 -3.78 -6.27 -22.18
C GLY A 136 -3.26 -4.83 -22.06
N ASN A 137 -3.76 -4.03 -21.13
CA ASN A 137 -3.27 -2.65 -20.93
C ASN A 137 -2.09 -2.60 -19.95
N LYS A 138 -0.93 -3.08 -20.41
CA LYS A 138 0.30 -3.17 -19.60
C LYS A 138 0.83 -1.82 -19.09
N LYS A 139 0.52 -0.72 -19.79
CA LYS A 139 1.02 0.62 -19.41
C LYS A 139 0.25 1.26 -18.27
N ILE A 140 -0.88 0.68 -17.83
CA ILE A 140 -1.76 1.30 -16.83
C ILE A 140 -1.09 1.47 -15.47
N ILE A 141 -0.30 0.49 -15.03
CA ILE A 141 0.43 0.55 -13.75
C ILE A 141 1.40 1.73 -13.72
N PHE A 142 2.07 2.02 -14.85
CA PHE A 142 3.03 3.12 -14.95
C PHE A 142 2.38 4.48 -15.21
N LYS A 143 1.13 4.51 -15.69
CA LYS A 143 0.40 5.76 -15.96
C LYS A 143 -0.44 6.24 -14.78
N ASP A 144 -0.79 5.36 -13.85
CA ASP A 144 -1.61 5.68 -12.69
C ASP A 144 -0.88 6.65 -11.75
N GLU A 145 -1.45 7.84 -11.57
CA GLU A 145 -0.85 8.89 -10.74
C GLU A 145 -0.76 8.51 -9.27
N GLN A 146 -1.71 7.70 -8.76
CA GLN A 146 -1.66 7.22 -7.39
C GLN A 146 -0.44 6.32 -7.16
N ILE A 147 -0.18 5.41 -8.12
CA ILE A 147 0.97 4.50 -8.05
C ILE A 147 2.27 5.30 -8.10
N LYS A 148 2.36 6.28 -8.99
CA LYS A 148 3.54 7.18 -9.07
C LYS A 148 3.76 7.93 -7.77
N LEU A 149 2.69 8.49 -7.19
CA LEU A 149 2.79 9.23 -5.94
C LEU A 149 3.18 8.33 -4.77
N PHE A 150 2.62 7.11 -4.70
CA PHE A 150 2.99 6.12 -3.71
C PHE A 150 4.49 5.80 -3.77
N PHE A 151 5.03 5.49 -4.96
CA PHE A 151 6.47 5.23 -5.11
C PHE A 151 7.33 6.45 -4.80
N LYS A 152 6.88 7.67 -5.14
CA LYS A 152 7.57 8.91 -4.73
C LYS A 152 7.62 9.02 -3.21
N LEU A 153 6.51 8.81 -2.50
CA LEU A 153 6.46 8.86 -1.04
C LEU A 153 7.41 7.83 -0.42
N VAL A 154 7.39 6.58 -0.90
CA VAL A 154 8.33 5.53 -0.46
C VAL A 154 9.77 5.99 -0.66
N PHE A 155 10.10 6.45 -1.87
CA PHE A 155 11.46 6.87 -2.22
C PHE A 155 11.96 8.03 -1.36
N PHE A 156 11.17 9.10 -1.21
CA PHE A 156 11.55 10.24 -0.39
C PHE A 156 11.65 9.88 1.10
N SER A 157 10.79 9.02 1.61
CA SER A 157 10.86 8.55 2.99
C SER A 157 12.14 7.75 3.25
N ILE A 158 12.52 6.87 2.32
CA ILE A 158 13.78 6.13 2.40
C ILE A 158 14.96 7.10 2.35
N LEU A 159 14.94 8.07 1.43
CA LEU A 159 16.02 9.03 1.26
C LEU A 159 16.23 9.88 2.52
N ILE A 160 15.16 10.40 3.12
CA ILE A 160 15.23 11.20 4.35
C ILE A 160 15.85 10.40 5.49
N LEU A 161 15.36 9.18 5.74
CA LEU A 161 15.90 8.33 6.81
C LEU A 161 17.33 7.89 6.53
N PHE A 162 17.65 7.60 5.28
CA PHE A 162 18.99 7.22 4.87
C PHE A 162 20.00 8.36 5.13
N ILE A 163 19.68 9.58 4.71
CA ILE A 163 20.54 10.76 4.96
C ILE A 163 20.71 11.00 6.46
N TYR A 164 19.61 10.94 7.23
CA TYR A 164 19.68 11.11 8.68
C TYR A 164 20.60 10.08 9.34
N LEU A 165 20.41 8.79 9.04
CA LEU A 165 21.20 7.72 9.64
C LEU A 165 22.65 7.70 9.15
N ALA A 166 22.91 8.12 7.92
CA ALA A 166 24.28 8.28 7.41
C ALA A 166 25.06 9.38 8.17
N ILE A 167 24.37 10.42 8.63
CA ILE A 167 25.00 11.50 9.43
C ILE A 167 25.22 11.05 10.87
N VAL A 168 24.23 10.36 11.47
CA VAL A 168 24.25 10.00 12.90
C VAL A 168 25.03 8.71 13.16
N ASN A 169 24.82 7.68 12.33
CA ASN A 169 25.39 6.34 12.52
C ASN A 169 26.34 5.98 11.39
N LYS A 170 27.63 5.84 11.67
CA LYS A 170 28.67 5.39 10.71
C LYS A 170 28.67 3.87 10.48
N SER A 171 27.51 3.20 10.51
CA SER A 171 27.41 1.73 10.40
C SER A 171 27.39 1.22 8.95
N VAL A 172 27.51 -0.11 8.79
CA VAL A 172 27.61 -0.78 7.47
C VAL A 172 26.42 -0.46 6.57
N PHE A 173 26.69 0.16 5.43
CA PHE A 173 25.75 0.73 4.46
C PHE A 173 24.63 -0.24 4.00
N GLU A 174 24.96 -1.48 3.63
CA GLU A 174 23.98 -2.44 3.10
C GLU A 174 22.91 -2.87 4.10
N ILE A 175 23.33 -3.20 5.33
CA ILE A 175 22.44 -3.68 6.38
C ILE A 175 21.49 -2.55 6.80
N GLN A 176 22.00 -1.33 6.83
CA GLN A 176 21.24 -0.16 7.20
C GLN A 176 20.21 0.21 6.13
N LEU A 177 20.61 0.24 4.85
CA LEU A 177 19.71 0.55 3.73
C LEU A 177 18.57 -0.46 3.62
N ARG A 178 18.85 -1.76 3.73
CA ARG A 178 17.83 -2.81 3.69
C ARG A 178 16.82 -2.65 4.80
N SER A 179 17.26 -2.41 6.03
CA SER A 179 16.39 -2.22 7.19
C SER A 179 15.53 -0.96 7.04
N ILE A 180 16.08 0.12 6.49
CA ILE A 180 15.33 1.36 6.21
C ILE A 180 14.22 1.08 5.19
N ILE A 181 14.56 0.47 4.04
CA ILE A 181 13.59 0.15 2.99
C ILE A 181 12.46 -0.71 3.55
N PHE A 182 12.81 -1.77 4.29
CA PHE A 182 11.83 -2.67 4.87
C PHE A 182 10.87 -1.96 5.82
N ASN A 183 11.40 -1.24 6.81
CA ASN A 183 10.57 -0.58 7.82
C ASN A 183 9.75 0.57 7.23
N VAL A 184 10.30 1.35 6.29
CA VAL A 184 9.54 2.40 5.59
C VAL A 184 8.37 1.81 4.82
N VAL A 185 8.61 0.76 4.01
CA VAL A 185 7.54 0.11 3.24
C VAL A 185 6.51 -0.50 4.17
N SER A 186 6.94 -1.20 5.23
CA SER A 186 6.06 -1.83 6.19
C SER A 186 5.17 -0.83 6.93
N ILE A 187 5.74 0.28 7.39
CA ILE A 187 5.01 1.28 8.19
C ILE A 187 4.10 2.12 7.29
N LEU A 188 4.60 2.62 6.15
CA LEU A 188 3.82 3.46 5.23
C LEU A 188 2.61 2.70 4.65
N THR A 189 2.73 1.40 4.43
CA THR A 189 1.61 0.58 3.96
C THR A 189 0.67 0.15 5.08
N GLY A 190 1.06 0.37 6.34
CA GLY A 190 0.35 -0.09 7.51
C GLY A 190 0.44 -1.60 7.73
N THR A 191 1.39 -2.28 7.09
CA THR A 191 1.64 -3.71 7.29
C THR A 191 2.10 -4.00 8.71
N GLY A 192 3.09 -3.25 9.23
CA GLY A 192 3.54 -3.36 10.61
C GLY A 192 4.51 -4.51 10.89
N TYR A 193 5.09 -5.13 9.86
CA TYR A 193 6.23 -6.03 10.06
C TYR A 193 7.48 -5.26 10.47
N VAL A 194 8.31 -5.88 11.30
CA VAL A 194 9.57 -5.32 11.78
C VAL A 194 10.71 -6.31 11.51
N THR A 195 11.87 -5.80 11.09
CA THR A 195 13.10 -6.60 10.93
C THR A 195 14.15 -6.24 11.97
N LYS A 196 14.21 -4.97 12.36
CA LYS A 196 15.07 -4.44 13.42
C LYS A 196 14.31 -3.42 14.24
N GLU A 197 14.66 -3.31 15.49
CA GLU A 197 14.13 -2.31 16.42
C GLU A 197 14.58 -0.91 15.95
N PHE A 198 13.67 -0.16 15.38
CA PHE A 198 13.92 1.20 14.87
C PHE A 198 13.86 2.28 15.97
N ASP A 199 13.43 1.91 17.17
CA ASP A 199 13.50 2.75 18.37
C ASP A 199 14.94 3.12 18.74
N GLN A 200 15.91 2.26 18.40
CA GLN A 200 17.33 2.51 18.60
C GLN A 200 17.94 3.49 17.57
N TRP A 201 17.18 3.91 16.55
CA TRP A 201 17.66 4.83 15.52
C TRP A 201 17.61 6.30 15.95
N GLY A 202 17.03 6.60 17.12
CA GLY A 202 16.91 7.93 17.70
C GLY A 202 15.50 8.51 17.60
N ASN A 203 15.31 9.70 18.17
CA ASN A 203 13.99 10.31 18.29
C ASN A 203 13.39 10.77 16.95
N PHE A 204 14.21 11.23 16.00
CA PHE A 204 13.71 11.69 14.72
C PHE A 204 13.05 10.57 13.90
N PRO A 205 13.65 9.38 13.70
CA PRO A 205 12.98 8.26 13.05
C PRO A 205 11.67 7.86 13.70
N LEU A 206 11.56 7.89 15.02
CA LEU A 206 10.31 7.56 15.74
C LEU A 206 9.18 8.52 15.37
N ILE A 207 9.43 9.83 15.42
CA ILE A 207 8.44 10.85 15.04
C ILE A 207 8.10 10.73 13.56
N PHE A 208 9.11 10.51 12.71
CA PHE A 208 8.92 10.36 11.28
C PHE A 208 8.06 9.14 10.93
N PHE A 209 8.31 7.99 11.54
CA PHE A 209 7.48 6.81 11.38
C PHE A 209 6.06 7.01 11.91
N LEU A 210 5.90 7.70 13.04
CA LEU A 210 4.58 8.07 13.54
C LEU A 210 3.78 8.86 12.49
N LEU A 211 4.40 9.83 11.82
CA LEU A 211 3.75 10.58 10.75
C LEU A 211 3.46 9.71 9.52
N LEU A 212 4.35 8.79 9.16
CA LEU A 212 4.14 7.87 8.05
C LEU A 212 2.98 6.90 8.29
N MET A 213 2.72 6.51 9.54
CA MET A 213 1.60 5.60 9.89
C MET A 213 0.22 6.16 9.51
N PHE A 214 0.07 7.49 9.44
CA PHE A 214 -1.19 8.10 8.99
C PHE A 214 -1.41 7.96 7.48
N ILE A 215 -0.34 7.81 6.70
CA ILE A 215 -0.41 7.67 5.24
C ILE A 215 -0.52 6.19 4.91
N GLY A 216 -1.48 5.84 4.04
CA GLY A 216 -1.64 4.47 3.55
C GLY A 216 -1.16 4.32 2.11
N GLY A 217 -1.34 3.12 1.53
CA GLY A 217 -1.08 2.89 0.11
C GLY A 217 -2.18 3.40 -0.80
N CYS A 218 -2.24 2.86 -2.01
CA CYS A 218 -3.20 3.27 -3.04
C CYS A 218 -4.65 2.91 -2.67
N ALA A 219 -5.60 3.68 -3.18
CA ALA A 219 -7.02 3.34 -3.06
C ALA A 219 -7.33 2.05 -3.84
N GLY A 220 -8.14 1.15 -3.24
CA GLY A 220 -8.42 -0.16 -3.83
C GLY A 220 -7.31 -1.19 -3.66
N SER A 221 -6.40 -0.98 -2.71
CA SER A 221 -5.41 -1.94 -2.19
C SER A 221 -5.81 -2.44 -0.80
N THR A 222 -5.07 -3.43 -0.26
CA THR A 222 -5.27 -3.98 1.09
C THR A 222 -4.79 -3.05 2.21
N THR A 223 -3.97 -2.04 1.91
CA THR A 223 -3.35 -1.15 2.90
C THR A 223 -4.37 -0.38 3.73
N CYS A 224 -4.04 -0.07 4.97
CA CYS A 224 -4.79 0.83 5.84
C CYS A 224 -4.31 2.29 5.73
N GLY A 225 -4.79 3.18 6.61
CA GLY A 225 -4.41 4.59 6.64
C GLY A 225 -5.14 5.48 5.62
N ILE A 226 -4.75 6.75 5.58
CA ILE A 226 -5.27 7.73 4.63
C ILE A 226 -4.71 7.41 3.25
N LYS A 227 -5.57 6.97 2.33
CA LYS A 227 -5.15 6.56 0.99
C LYS A 227 -4.44 7.70 0.24
N VAL A 228 -3.36 7.38 -0.45
CA VAL A 228 -2.57 8.31 -1.27
C VAL A 228 -3.45 9.18 -2.17
N PHE A 229 -4.55 8.62 -2.70
CA PHE A 229 -5.52 9.36 -3.50
C PHE A 229 -6.13 10.56 -2.73
N ARG A 230 -6.48 10.39 -1.45
CA ARG A 230 -7.05 11.48 -0.65
C ARG A 230 -6.03 12.57 -0.38
N VAL A 231 -4.78 12.19 -0.12
CA VAL A 231 -3.67 13.15 0.04
C VAL A 231 -3.45 13.95 -1.25
N HIS A 232 -3.50 13.27 -2.40
CA HIS A 232 -3.37 13.91 -3.71
C HIS A 232 -4.50 14.90 -3.99
N MET A 233 -5.75 14.50 -3.71
CA MET A 233 -6.91 15.36 -3.88
C MET A 233 -6.86 16.59 -2.97
N LEU A 234 -6.44 16.41 -1.71
CA LEU A 234 -6.27 17.53 -0.76
C LEU A 234 -5.22 18.52 -1.27
N TYR A 235 -4.06 18.02 -1.72
CA TYR A 235 -3.02 18.85 -2.28
C TYR A 235 -3.51 19.64 -3.50
N PHE A 236 -4.22 18.99 -4.42
CA PHE A 236 -4.74 19.64 -5.61
C PHE A 236 -5.80 20.70 -5.28
N PHE A 237 -6.67 20.42 -4.32
CA PHE A 237 -7.68 21.36 -3.84
C PHE A 237 -7.04 22.61 -3.21
N LEU A 238 -6.04 22.42 -2.34
CA LEU A 238 -5.32 23.52 -1.70
C LEU A 238 -4.56 24.37 -2.73
N LYS A 239 -3.95 23.73 -3.71
CA LYS A 239 -3.22 24.41 -4.79
C LYS A 239 -4.17 25.28 -5.62
N ASN A 240 -5.30 24.75 -6.08
CA ASN A 240 -6.27 25.50 -6.88
C ASN A 240 -6.83 26.69 -6.11
N ARG A 241 -7.17 26.50 -4.84
CA ARG A 241 -7.68 27.59 -4.00
C ARG A 241 -6.65 28.69 -3.76
N SER A 242 -5.38 28.31 -3.63
CA SER A 242 -4.29 29.30 -3.55
C SER A 242 -4.13 30.09 -4.85
N GLU A 243 -4.27 29.45 -6.00
CA GLU A 243 -4.19 30.11 -7.32
C GLU A 243 -5.39 31.04 -7.55
N GLU A 244 -6.61 30.66 -7.14
CA GLU A 244 -7.80 31.50 -7.20
C GLU A 244 -7.62 32.79 -6.38
N HIS A 245 -7.17 32.68 -5.13
CA HIS A 245 -6.91 33.86 -4.27
C HIS A 245 -5.83 34.76 -4.83
N THR A 246 -4.80 34.18 -5.46
CA THR A 246 -3.72 34.97 -6.06
C THR A 246 -4.22 35.73 -7.29
N SER A 247 -5.10 35.15 -8.10
CA SER A 247 -5.69 35.81 -9.27
C SER A 247 -6.69 36.91 -8.90
N GLU A 248 -7.46 36.72 -7.83
CA GLU A 248 -8.37 37.73 -7.30
C GLU A 248 -7.61 39.00 -6.79
N LEU A 249 -6.46 38.78 -6.14
CA LEU A 249 -5.60 39.90 -5.68
C LEU A 249 -4.89 40.63 -6.82
N GLN A 250 -4.74 39.99 -7.98
CA GLN A 250 -4.10 40.59 -9.17
C GLN A 250 -5.09 41.28 -10.13
N SER A 251 -6.40 41.10 -9.93
CA SER A 251 -7.39 41.84 -10.72
C SER A 251 -7.36 43.34 -10.30
N PRO A 252 -7.14 44.29 -11.24
CA PRO A 252 -7.11 45.70 -10.90
C PRO A 252 -8.48 46.12 -10.35
N PRO A 253 -8.55 47.04 -9.36
CA PRO A 253 -9.81 47.52 -8.85
C PRO A 253 -10.61 48.15 -10.01
N ILE A 254 -11.83 47.71 -10.20
CA ILE A 254 -12.76 48.34 -11.14
C ILE A 254 -13.04 49.73 -10.56
N ILE A 255 -12.38 50.74 -11.13
CA ILE A 255 -12.66 52.16 -10.83
C ILE A 255 -13.96 52.48 -11.54
N SER A 256 -15.04 52.52 -10.79
CA SER A 256 -16.34 53.03 -11.20
C SER A 256 -16.38 54.55 -11.03
#